data_5477c96ea6a7035d6b6ab64ef69fed38
#
_entry.id   5477c96ea6a7035d6b6ab64ef69fed38
#
_cell.length_a   1.000
_cell.length_b   1.000
_cell.length_c   1.000
_cell.angle_alpha   90.00
_cell.angle_beta   90.00
_cell.angle_gamma   90.00
#
_symmetry.space_group_name_H-M   'P 1'
#
loop_
_entity.id
_entity.type
_entity.pdbx_description
1 polymer ?
#
loop_
_entity_poly.entity_id
_entity_poly.type
_entity_poly.pdbx_seq_one_letter_code
_entity_poly.pdbx_strand_id
1 'polypeptide(L)'
;MTVRVLFVCLGNICRWPMAEAVFRHLVEQAGLGDQIVVDSAGTSDYHLGERAHHGTRAVLGAHGIEYDGRARQVTPDDFEQFDYILAMDNDNLAALRRMAPPETRAVIRRFLDFADGVGTHEVPDPYYYGQAEFEYVYQLVRRGAEGLLAHIRAEKGL
;
A
#
# COMPACT_ATOMS: atom_id res chain seq x y z
N MET A 1 -18.36 7.05 -9.65
CA MET A 1 -17.43 5.92 -9.84
C MET A 1 -16.42 5.92 -8.71
N THR A 2 -16.19 4.78 -8.10
CA THR A 2 -15.24 4.63 -7.01
C THR A 2 -14.11 3.70 -7.44
N VAL A 3 -12.87 4.15 -7.23
CA VAL A 3 -11.68 3.33 -7.47
C VAL A 3 -11.21 2.79 -6.13
N ARG A 4 -10.96 1.48 -6.04
CA ARG A 4 -10.57 0.81 -4.79
C ARG A 4 -9.15 0.27 -4.91
N VAL A 5 -8.28 0.66 -3.99
CA VAL A 5 -6.87 0.31 -3.98
C VAL A 5 -6.51 -0.44 -2.70
N LEU A 6 -5.89 -1.60 -2.84
CA LEU A 6 -5.42 -2.43 -1.73
C LEU A 6 -3.91 -2.57 -1.78
N PHE A 7 -3.24 -2.24 -0.68
CA PHE A 7 -1.80 -2.45 -0.52
C PHE A 7 -1.54 -3.72 0.26
N VAL A 8 -0.61 -4.55 -0.21
CA VAL A 8 -0.36 -5.87 0.37
C VAL A 8 1.12 -6.10 0.63
N CYS A 9 1.44 -6.57 1.83
CA CYS A 9 2.76 -7.10 2.17
C CYS A 9 2.60 -8.34 3.05
N LEU A 10 3.69 -8.85 3.63
CA LEU A 10 3.63 -10.09 4.38
C LEU A 10 2.84 -9.94 5.68
N GLY A 11 3.33 -9.12 6.61
CA GLY A 11 2.81 -9.08 7.99
C GLY A 11 1.78 -8.00 8.26
N ASN A 12 1.62 -7.07 7.34
CA ASN A 12 0.60 -6.03 7.45
C ASN A 12 0.81 -5.05 8.64
N ILE A 13 2.06 -4.74 9.02
CA ILE A 13 2.33 -3.77 10.10
C ILE A 13 3.39 -2.72 9.79
N CYS A 14 4.19 -2.84 8.74
CA CYS A 14 5.23 -1.87 8.39
C CYS A 14 4.96 -1.17 7.05
N ARG A 15 5.19 -1.89 5.96
CA ARG A 15 5.17 -1.30 4.60
C ARG A 15 3.78 -0.91 4.12
N TRP A 16 2.81 -1.79 4.31
CA TRP A 16 1.46 -1.53 3.83
C TRP A 16 0.75 -0.43 4.63
N PRO A 17 0.88 -0.34 5.99
CA PRO A 17 0.24 0.77 6.70
C PRO A 17 0.82 2.10 6.28
N MET A 18 2.13 2.12 5.99
CA MET A 18 2.77 3.34 5.50
C MET A 18 2.22 3.70 4.11
N ALA A 19 2.14 2.74 3.21
CA ALA A 19 1.61 2.97 1.86
C ALA A 19 0.14 3.41 1.90
N GLU A 20 -0.68 2.75 2.69
CA GLU A 20 -2.08 3.11 2.86
C GLU A 20 -2.22 4.54 3.38
N ALA A 21 -1.51 4.86 4.46
CA ALA A 21 -1.62 6.17 5.11
C ALA A 21 -1.15 7.30 4.20
N VAL A 22 0.00 7.12 3.54
CA VAL A 22 0.55 8.13 2.64
C VAL A 22 -0.35 8.33 1.42
N PHE A 23 -0.79 7.25 0.81
CA PHE A 23 -1.65 7.35 -0.37
C PHE A 23 -3.00 7.98 -0.03
N ARG A 24 -3.62 7.57 1.08
CA ARG A 24 -4.87 8.19 1.54
C ARG A 24 -4.70 9.69 1.77
N HIS A 25 -3.58 10.07 2.37
CA HIS A 25 -3.28 11.49 2.62
C HIS A 25 -3.20 12.28 1.31
N LEU A 26 -2.50 11.75 0.29
CA LEU A 26 -2.40 12.39 -1.02
C LEU A 26 -3.76 12.48 -1.72
N VAL A 27 -4.57 11.42 -1.61
CA VAL A 27 -5.92 11.39 -2.18
C VAL A 27 -6.80 12.48 -1.56
N GLU A 28 -6.74 12.64 -0.25
CA GLU A 28 -7.49 13.67 0.47
C GLU A 28 -7.03 15.08 0.11
N GLN A 29 -5.72 15.29 0.02
CA GLN A 29 -5.16 16.58 -0.40
C GLN A 29 -5.57 16.96 -1.83
N ALA A 30 -5.78 15.98 -2.69
CA ALA A 30 -6.24 16.21 -4.07
C ALA A 30 -7.75 16.37 -4.17
N GLY A 31 -8.49 16.28 -3.06
CA GLY A 31 -9.95 16.39 -3.06
C GLY A 31 -10.66 15.16 -3.62
N LEU A 32 -10.01 14.00 -3.63
CA LEU A 32 -10.52 12.78 -4.24
C LEU A 32 -10.97 11.71 -3.22
N GLY A 33 -11.12 12.09 -1.95
CA GLY A 33 -11.47 11.15 -0.88
C GLY A 33 -12.77 10.40 -1.08
N ASP A 34 -13.73 10.99 -1.81
CA ASP A 34 -15.00 10.33 -2.13
C ASP A 34 -14.92 9.41 -3.34
N GLN A 35 -13.82 9.47 -4.09
CA GLN A 35 -13.68 8.76 -5.36
C GLN A 35 -12.66 7.65 -5.32
N ILE A 36 -11.74 7.66 -4.37
CA ILE A 36 -10.70 6.66 -4.22
C ILE A 36 -10.74 6.09 -2.80
N VAL A 37 -11.00 4.80 -2.70
CA VAL A 37 -11.01 4.06 -1.42
C VAL A 37 -9.68 3.34 -1.27
N VAL A 38 -9.07 3.45 -0.11
CA VAL A 38 -7.73 2.90 0.17
C VAL A 38 -7.81 1.94 1.35
N ASP A 39 -7.21 0.77 1.22
CA ASP A 39 -7.11 -0.21 2.31
C ASP A 39 -5.80 -0.98 2.19
N SER A 40 -5.53 -1.87 3.12
CA SER A 40 -4.31 -2.66 3.16
C SER A 40 -4.55 -4.00 3.83
N ALA A 41 -3.70 -4.99 3.51
CA ALA A 41 -3.82 -6.35 4.05
C ALA A 41 -2.48 -7.08 3.98
N GLY A 42 -2.34 -8.16 4.73
CA GLY A 42 -1.18 -9.03 4.71
C GLY A 42 -1.46 -10.34 4.03
N THR A 43 -0.43 -10.98 3.46
CA THR A 43 -0.55 -12.33 2.94
C THR A 43 -0.54 -13.38 4.04
N SER A 44 -0.04 -13.03 5.24
CA SER A 44 -0.04 -13.91 6.40
C SER A 44 -0.94 -13.37 7.52
N ASP A 45 -1.25 -14.21 8.49
CA ASP A 45 -2.02 -13.84 9.67
C ASP A 45 -1.14 -13.48 10.88
N TYR A 46 0.16 -13.35 10.67
CA TYR A 46 1.17 -13.25 11.73
C TYR A 46 0.90 -12.13 12.73
N HIS A 47 0.44 -10.97 12.25
CA HIS A 47 0.18 -9.79 13.07
C HIS A 47 -1.29 -9.39 13.09
N LEU A 48 -2.18 -10.35 12.85
CA LEU A 48 -3.61 -10.09 12.75
C LEU A 48 -4.12 -9.28 13.94
N GLY A 49 -4.83 -8.18 13.67
CA GLY A 49 -5.39 -7.30 14.68
C GLY A 49 -4.42 -6.33 15.33
N GLU A 50 -3.11 -6.42 15.04
CA GLU A 50 -2.13 -5.52 15.62
C GLU A 50 -2.18 -4.13 14.96
N ARG A 51 -1.73 -3.13 15.71
CA ARG A 51 -1.53 -1.79 15.18
C ARG A 51 -0.29 -1.75 14.28
N ALA A 52 -0.19 -0.72 13.44
CA ALA A 52 1.03 -0.47 12.67
C ALA A 52 2.25 -0.42 13.60
N HIS A 53 3.39 -0.90 13.09
CA HIS A 53 4.65 -0.88 13.83
C HIS A 53 4.96 0.54 14.34
N HIS A 54 5.51 0.64 15.55
CA HIS A 54 5.78 1.96 16.15
C HIS A 54 6.70 2.83 15.28
N GLY A 55 7.66 2.23 14.55
CA GLY A 55 8.52 2.96 13.62
C GLY A 55 7.73 3.59 12.48
N THR A 56 6.77 2.86 11.93
CA THR A 56 5.86 3.38 10.91
C THR A 56 5.04 4.54 11.45
N ARG A 57 4.44 4.36 12.63
CA ARG A 57 3.64 5.43 13.24
C ARG A 57 4.47 6.67 13.55
N ALA A 58 5.71 6.48 14.01
CA ALA A 58 6.60 7.61 14.32
C ALA A 58 6.96 8.41 13.06
N VAL A 59 7.30 7.73 11.96
CA VAL A 59 7.63 8.40 10.70
C VAL A 59 6.42 9.12 10.15
N LEU A 60 5.26 8.48 10.13
CA LEU A 60 4.03 9.12 9.64
C LEU A 60 3.70 10.36 10.47
N GLY A 61 3.80 10.26 11.79
CA GLY A 61 3.57 11.40 12.69
C GLY A 61 4.53 12.56 12.43
N ALA A 62 5.80 12.25 12.15
CA ALA A 62 6.80 13.28 11.83
C ALA A 62 6.45 14.04 10.53
N HIS A 63 5.69 13.40 9.63
CA HIS A 63 5.23 14.03 8.39
C HIS A 63 3.77 14.51 8.48
N GLY A 64 3.20 14.56 9.69
CA GLY A 64 1.85 15.08 9.90
C GLY A 64 0.73 14.15 9.47
N ILE A 65 1.00 12.85 9.38
CA ILE A 65 0.03 11.85 8.95
C ILE A 65 -0.33 10.94 10.13
N GLU A 66 -1.61 10.87 10.47
CA GLU A 66 -2.11 9.95 11.49
C GLU A 66 -2.60 8.66 10.85
N TYR A 67 -2.34 7.54 11.52
CA TYR A 67 -2.82 6.24 11.06
C TYR A 67 -3.22 5.38 12.26
N ASP A 68 -4.42 4.83 12.22
CA ASP A 68 -5.02 4.06 13.32
C ASP A 68 -5.54 2.70 12.87
N GLY A 69 -5.16 2.23 11.69
CA GLY A 69 -5.61 0.94 11.17
C GLY A 69 -5.00 -0.26 11.90
N ARG A 70 -5.61 -1.42 11.68
CA ARG A 70 -5.18 -2.70 12.25
C ARG A 70 -4.83 -3.69 11.14
N ALA A 71 -3.89 -4.58 11.43
CA ALA A 71 -3.50 -5.63 10.49
C ALA A 71 -4.67 -6.57 10.22
N ARG A 72 -4.90 -6.89 8.94
CA ARG A 72 -5.83 -7.91 8.50
C ARG A 72 -5.20 -8.76 7.41
N GLN A 73 -5.79 -9.90 7.13
CA GLN A 73 -5.31 -10.80 6.09
C GLN A 73 -6.09 -10.61 4.79
N VAL A 74 -5.42 -10.78 3.66
CA VAL A 74 -6.06 -10.81 2.34
C VAL A 74 -7.06 -11.96 2.28
N THR A 75 -8.23 -11.70 1.70
CA THR A 75 -9.29 -12.69 1.50
C THR A 75 -9.60 -12.83 0.01
N PRO A 76 -10.27 -13.94 -0.41
CA PRO A 76 -10.70 -14.08 -1.80
C PRO A 76 -11.60 -12.94 -2.28
N ASP A 77 -12.42 -12.37 -1.41
CA ASP A 77 -13.31 -11.26 -1.76
C ASP A 77 -12.53 -10.01 -2.18
N ASP A 78 -11.33 -9.82 -1.68
CA ASP A 78 -10.51 -8.67 -2.04
C ASP A 78 -10.25 -8.61 -3.55
N PHE A 79 -10.10 -9.78 -4.19
CA PHE A 79 -9.86 -9.84 -5.64
C PHE A 79 -11.08 -9.45 -6.48
N GLU A 80 -12.26 -9.44 -5.89
CA GLU A 80 -13.48 -8.99 -6.54
C GLU A 80 -13.77 -7.52 -6.27
N GLN A 81 -13.40 -7.03 -5.08
CA GLN A 81 -13.78 -5.71 -4.61
C GLN A 81 -12.78 -4.62 -4.98
N PHE A 82 -11.51 -4.94 -5.17
CA PHE A 82 -10.48 -3.94 -5.43
C PHE A 82 -10.12 -3.88 -6.91
N ASP A 83 -9.90 -2.65 -7.39
CA ASP A 83 -9.48 -2.40 -8.77
C ASP A 83 -7.97 -2.57 -8.93
N TYR A 84 -7.22 -2.20 -7.89
CA TYR A 84 -5.77 -2.30 -7.83
C TYR A 84 -5.38 -3.05 -6.57
N ILE A 85 -4.58 -4.10 -6.72
CA ILE A 85 -4.01 -4.84 -5.60
C ILE A 85 -2.51 -4.82 -5.78
N LEU A 86 -1.81 -4.08 -4.91
CA LEU A 86 -0.43 -3.69 -5.12
C LEU A 86 0.49 -4.32 -4.09
N ALA A 87 1.51 -5.02 -4.59
CA ALA A 87 2.49 -5.73 -3.77
C ALA A 87 3.67 -4.85 -3.43
N MET A 88 4.22 -5.01 -2.23
CA MET A 88 5.40 -4.26 -1.80
C MET A 88 6.70 -4.82 -2.37
N ASP A 89 6.75 -6.13 -2.66
CA ASP A 89 7.92 -6.80 -3.23
C ASP A 89 7.51 -7.96 -4.13
N ASN A 90 8.51 -8.64 -4.71
CA ASN A 90 8.27 -9.75 -5.62
C ASN A 90 7.65 -10.97 -4.92
N ASP A 91 7.99 -11.22 -3.67
CA ASP A 91 7.41 -12.34 -2.92
C ASP A 91 5.92 -12.11 -2.65
N ASN A 92 5.55 -10.90 -2.29
CA ASN A 92 4.14 -10.53 -2.11
C ASN A 92 3.39 -10.64 -3.44
N LEU A 93 4.01 -10.21 -4.54
CA LEU A 93 3.39 -10.29 -5.86
C LEU A 93 3.13 -11.74 -6.26
N ALA A 94 4.11 -12.62 -6.05
CA ALA A 94 3.96 -14.04 -6.36
C ALA A 94 2.83 -14.68 -5.52
N ALA A 95 2.76 -14.32 -4.22
CA ALA A 95 1.70 -14.81 -3.34
C ALA A 95 0.33 -14.35 -3.82
N LEU A 96 0.20 -13.09 -4.20
CA LEU A 96 -1.07 -12.55 -4.71
C LEU A 96 -1.51 -13.25 -5.98
N ARG A 97 -0.58 -13.50 -6.89
CA ARG A 97 -0.89 -14.19 -8.15
C ARG A 97 -1.33 -15.63 -7.94
N ARG A 98 -0.78 -16.31 -6.92
CA ARG A 98 -1.22 -17.66 -6.56
C ARG A 98 -2.62 -17.66 -5.95
N MET A 99 -2.97 -16.62 -5.19
CA MET A 99 -4.26 -16.51 -4.52
C MET A 99 -5.38 -16.01 -5.44
N ALA A 100 -5.02 -15.26 -6.49
CA ALA A 100 -6.01 -14.59 -7.34
C ALA A 100 -6.82 -15.59 -8.15
N PRO A 101 -8.17 -15.46 -8.17
CA PRO A 101 -9.00 -16.23 -9.07
C PRO A 101 -8.68 -15.91 -10.53
N PRO A 102 -8.80 -16.88 -11.45
CA PRO A 102 -8.50 -16.63 -12.88
C PRO A 102 -9.34 -15.51 -13.50
N GLU A 103 -10.55 -15.31 -12.99
CA GLU A 103 -11.50 -14.32 -13.51
C GLU A 103 -11.34 -12.93 -12.91
N THR A 104 -10.39 -12.70 -12.01
CA THR A 104 -10.23 -11.39 -11.37
C THR A 104 -9.93 -10.30 -12.41
N ARG A 105 -10.55 -9.14 -12.25
CA ARG A 105 -10.28 -7.95 -13.06
C ARG A 105 -9.34 -6.98 -12.38
N ALA A 106 -8.90 -7.29 -11.15
CA ALA A 106 -7.98 -6.43 -10.42
C ALA A 106 -6.64 -6.33 -11.15
N VAL A 107 -6.08 -5.15 -11.16
CA VAL A 107 -4.71 -4.93 -11.61
C VAL A 107 -3.79 -5.34 -10.48
N ILE A 108 -3.01 -6.41 -10.68
CA ILE A 108 -2.11 -6.95 -9.65
C ILE A 108 -0.67 -6.68 -10.10
N ARG A 109 -0.01 -5.71 -9.43
CA ARG A 109 1.33 -5.26 -9.80
C ARG A 109 2.12 -4.90 -8.54
N ARG A 110 3.43 -4.67 -8.70
CA ARG A 110 4.23 -4.10 -7.63
C ARG A 110 3.91 -2.61 -7.50
N PHE A 111 3.82 -2.15 -6.26
CA PHE A 111 3.53 -0.74 -5.97
C PHE A 111 4.56 0.21 -6.60
N LEU A 112 5.84 -0.09 -6.46
CA LEU A 112 6.90 0.80 -6.96
C LEU A 112 7.04 0.82 -8.48
N ASP A 113 6.29 -0.02 -9.21
CA ASP A 113 6.22 0.10 -10.67
C ASP A 113 5.63 1.44 -11.10
N PHE A 114 4.89 2.11 -10.21
CA PHE A 114 4.30 3.42 -10.49
C PHE A 114 5.24 4.59 -10.12
N ALA A 115 6.34 4.31 -9.43
CA ALA A 115 7.30 5.34 -9.02
C ALA A 115 8.33 5.60 -10.11
N ASP A 116 8.68 6.87 -10.31
CA ASP A 116 9.73 7.27 -11.24
C ASP A 116 11.04 7.53 -10.50
N GLY A 117 12.15 7.04 -11.07
CA GLY A 117 13.48 7.42 -10.64
C GLY A 117 13.93 6.93 -9.28
N VAL A 118 13.30 5.90 -8.72
CA VAL A 118 13.67 5.38 -7.39
C VAL A 118 14.74 4.28 -7.42
N GLY A 119 15.00 3.70 -8.59
CA GLY A 119 16.05 2.69 -8.76
C GLY A 119 15.74 1.31 -8.20
N THR A 120 14.53 1.07 -7.72
CA THR A 120 14.09 -0.23 -7.18
C THR A 120 12.62 -0.46 -7.48
N HIS A 121 12.21 -1.73 -7.54
CA HIS A 121 10.80 -2.13 -7.69
C HIS A 121 10.24 -2.75 -6.42
N GLU A 122 11.04 -2.83 -5.36
CA GLU A 122 10.62 -3.43 -4.09
C GLU A 122 10.76 -2.44 -2.95
N VAL A 123 9.74 -2.39 -2.09
CA VAL A 123 9.80 -1.64 -0.84
C VAL A 123 10.47 -2.54 0.20
N PRO A 124 11.64 -2.17 0.76
CA PRO A 124 12.28 -2.99 1.76
C PRO A 124 11.47 -3.03 3.06
N ASP A 125 11.62 -4.11 3.81
CA ASP A 125 10.93 -4.28 5.09
C ASP A 125 11.82 -3.74 6.22
N PRO A 126 11.42 -2.65 6.90
CA PRO A 126 12.25 -2.05 7.94
C PRO A 126 12.02 -2.64 9.33
N TYR A 127 11.32 -3.76 9.47
CA TYR A 127 10.84 -4.29 10.75
C TYR A 127 11.92 -4.35 11.83
N TYR A 128 13.12 -4.81 11.47
CA TYR A 128 14.23 -5.00 12.42
C TYR A 128 15.22 -3.83 12.43
N TYR A 129 14.91 -2.73 11.77
CA TYR A 129 15.85 -1.62 11.60
C TYR A 129 15.38 -0.38 12.37
N GLY A 130 16.23 0.64 12.39
CA GLY A 130 15.97 1.87 13.12
C GLY A 130 15.21 2.91 12.33
N GLN A 131 15.09 4.10 12.93
CA GLN A 131 14.30 5.21 12.38
C GLN A 131 14.73 5.62 10.97
N ALA A 132 16.03 5.59 10.67
CA ALA A 132 16.53 5.97 9.35
C ALA A 132 15.97 5.05 8.25
N GLU A 133 15.82 3.76 8.53
CA GLU A 133 15.27 2.81 7.57
C GLU A 133 13.77 3.05 7.34
N PHE A 134 13.02 3.37 8.39
CA PHE A 134 11.62 3.73 8.28
C PHE A 134 11.45 5.01 7.46
N GLU A 135 12.32 6.00 7.65
CA GLU A 135 12.29 7.24 6.86
C GLU A 135 12.60 6.96 5.38
N TYR A 136 13.57 6.09 5.11
CA TYR A 136 13.88 5.69 3.74
C TYR A 136 12.68 5.01 3.06
N VAL A 137 12.02 4.10 3.78
CA VAL A 137 10.80 3.45 3.27
C VAL A 137 9.71 4.48 3.02
N TYR A 138 9.55 5.46 3.91
CA TYR A 138 8.60 6.53 3.72
C TYR A 138 8.85 7.29 2.41
N GLN A 139 10.10 7.62 2.12
CA GLN A 139 10.45 8.35 0.88
C GLN A 139 10.12 7.53 -0.36
N LEU A 140 10.42 6.23 -0.35
CA LEU A 140 10.05 5.34 -1.45
C LEU A 140 8.54 5.26 -1.62
N VAL A 141 7.83 5.08 -0.53
CA VAL A 141 6.36 4.97 -0.52
C VAL A 141 5.74 6.26 -1.04
N ARG A 142 6.26 7.40 -0.64
CA ARG A 142 5.76 8.69 -1.12
C ARG A 142 5.90 8.81 -2.63
N ARG A 143 7.04 8.43 -3.18
CA ARG A 143 7.28 8.45 -4.62
C ARG A 143 6.32 7.51 -5.36
N GLY A 144 6.13 6.30 -4.82
CA GLY A 144 5.17 5.36 -5.37
C GLY A 144 3.75 5.87 -5.32
N ALA A 145 3.36 6.46 -4.20
CA ALA A 145 2.01 6.99 -4.03
C ALA A 145 1.72 8.14 -4.99
N GLU A 146 2.67 9.04 -5.18
CA GLU A 146 2.54 10.14 -6.15
C GLU A 146 2.34 9.60 -7.57
N GLY A 147 3.15 8.63 -7.98
CA GLY A 147 3.04 8.01 -9.30
C GLY A 147 1.75 7.24 -9.49
N LEU A 148 1.33 6.50 -8.46
CA LEU A 148 0.06 5.76 -8.50
C LEU A 148 -1.14 6.70 -8.63
N LEU A 149 -1.16 7.78 -7.87
CA LEU A 149 -2.25 8.75 -7.96
C LEU A 149 -2.31 9.37 -9.35
N ALA A 150 -1.17 9.75 -9.92
CA ALA A 150 -1.11 10.29 -11.28
C ALA A 150 -1.64 9.26 -12.30
N HIS A 151 -1.26 8.00 -12.16
CA HIS A 151 -1.73 6.93 -13.04
C HIS A 151 -3.25 6.76 -12.97
N ILE A 152 -3.81 6.69 -11.77
CA ILE A 152 -5.25 6.52 -11.57
C ILE A 152 -6.01 7.71 -12.13
N ARG A 153 -5.53 8.92 -11.89
CA ARG A 153 -6.19 10.13 -12.40
C ARG A 153 -6.22 10.16 -13.92
N ALA A 154 -5.11 9.80 -14.57
CA ALA A 154 -5.04 9.74 -16.03
C ALA A 154 -5.97 8.66 -16.60
N GLU A 155 -5.97 7.48 -16.00
CA GLU A 155 -6.78 6.34 -16.48
C GLU A 155 -8.27 6.55 -16.27
N LYS A 156 -8.66 7.16 -15.16
CA LYS A 156 -10.08 7.31 -14.78
C LYS A 156 -10.64 8.70 -15.04
N GLY A 157 -9.83 9.61 -15.53
CA GLY A 157 -10.29 10.97 -15.84
C GLY A 157 -10.58 11.81 -14.60
N LEU A 158 -9.85 11.58 -13.53
CA LEU A 158 -10.02 12.35 -12.27
C LEU A 158 -9.09 13.60 -12.22
#